data_a0d96c4b85d1b1eccd810728b92f5bbd
#
_entry.id   a0d96c4b85d1b1eccd810728b92f5bbd
#
_cell.length_a   1.000
_cell.length_b   1.000
_cell.length_c   1.000
_cell.angle_alpha   90.00
_cell.angle_beta   90.00
_cell.angle_gamma   90.00
#
_symmetry.space_group_name_H-M   'P 1'
#
loop_
_entity.id
_entity.type
_entity.pdbx_description
1 polymer ?
#
loop_
_entity_poly.entity_id
_entity_poly.type
_entity_poly.pdbx_seq_one_letter_code
_entity_poly.pdbx_strand_id
1 'polypeptide(L)'
;MKLPMKFFDTKLMGDILQRIEDHRRVEQFLTSSSLSLLFSFFTFLVFGIVLAIYNLPIFVVFLIGTALYAGWIILFLKKRRQLDYKYFEQAGRNHNVTYQLIGGMQEIKLQGCEQRKRWEWEDVQADLFKVNLQSLNLQQIQQAGSITINEVKNILITVLAATAVIHGNMTLGMMLAVQYIIGQLNSPVEQLIQFIYSWQDVSISLDRMNEIHTETNEENTDRIRNNYTDETREGHTLTIKDLSFKYDRYSQTDILSDINLSI
;
A
#
# COMPACT_ATOMS: atom_id res chain seq x y z
N MET A 1 5.38 -15.20 15.80
CA MET A 1 5.55 -16.36 16.70
C MET A 1 4.60 -16.36 17.90
N LYS A 2 3.93 -15.24 18.21
CA LYS A 2 2.91 -15.19 19.30
C LYS A 2 1.48 -15.43 18.79
N LEU A 3 1.29 -15.59 17.50
CA LEU A 3 -0.02 -15.82 16.87
C LEU A 3 -0.45 -17.28 17.09
N PRO A 4 -1.77 -17.52 17.23
CA PRO A 4 -2.31 -18.85 17.45
C PRO A 4 -2.09 -19.76 16.23
N MET A 5 -1.91 -21.06 16.46
CA MET A 5 -1.72 -22.06 15.42
C MET A 5 -2.83 -22.02 14.36
N LYS A 6 -4.06 -21.76 14.78
CA LYS A 6 -5.22 -21.58 13.88
C LYS A 6 -4.98 -20.51 12.79
N PHE A 7 -4.20 -19.46 13.09
CA PHE A 7 -3.88 -18.42 12.10
C PHE A 7 -3.03 -18.99 10.96
N PHE A 8 -2.02 -19.83 11.29
CA PHE A 8 -1.14 -20.44 10.29
C PHE A 8 -1.84 -21.54 9.49
N ASP A 9 -2.80 -22.24 10.08
CA ASP A 9 -3.59 -23.27 9.40
C ASP A 9 -4.60 -22.66 8.42
N THR A 10 -5.07 -21.44 8.68
CA THR A 10 -6.09 -20.75 7.85
C THR A 10 -5.50 -19.81 6.80
N LYS A 11 -4.29 -19.29 7.01
CA LYS A 11 -3.64 -18.36 6.08
C LYS A 11 -2.58 -19.07 5.25
N LEU A 12 -2.62 -18.81 3.95
CA LEU A 12 -1.64 -19.36 3.02
C LEU A 12 -0.29 -18.61 3.13
N MET A 13 0.80 -19.30 2.88
CA MET A 13 2.16 -18.72 2.93
C MET A 13 2.30 -17.47 2.05
N GLY A 14 1.66 -17.45 0.87
CA GLY A 14 1.67 -16.30 -0.03
C GLY A 14 1.04 -15.05 0.57
N ASP A 15 0.00 -15.20 1.39
CA ASP A 15 -0.66 -14.08 2.07
C ASP A 15 0.27 -13.47 3.14
N ILE A 16 1.05 -14.32 3.81
CA ILE A 16 2.05 -13.87 4.81
C ILE A 16 3.19 -13.12 4.13
N LEU A 17 3.70 -13.62 3.01
CA LEU A 17 4.74 -12.95 2.22
C LEU A 17 4.27 -11.59 1.71
N GLN A 18 3.03 -11.49 1.24
CA GLN A 18 2.44 -10.24 0.79
C GLN A 18 2.37 -9.18 1.92
N ARG A 19 2.14 -9.61 3.17
CA ARG A 19 2.13 -8.70 4.33
C ARG A 19 3.52 -8.20 4.72
N ILE A 20 4.57 -8.97 4.44
CA ILE A 20 5.97 -8.50 4.59
C ILE A 20 6.25 -7.38 3.60
N GLU A 21 5.73 -7.48 2.37
CA GLU A 21 5.83 -6.40 1.38
C GLU A 21 5.06 -5.14 1.80
N ASP A 22 3.90 -5.30 2.45
CA ASP A 22 3.15 -4.18 3.02
C ASP A 22 3.96 -3.43 4.09
N HIS A 23 4.70 -4.15 4.95
CA HIS A 23 5.60 -3.52 5.92
C HIS A 23 6.67 -2.65 5.24
N ARG A 24 7.27 -3.14 4.15
CA ARG A 24 8.26 -2.39 3.37
C ARG A 24 7.66 -1.11 2.76
N ARG A 25 6.39 -1.14 2.31
CA ARG A 25 5.69 0.06 1.81
C ARG A 25 5.55 1.12 2.89
N VAL A 26 5.19 0.72 4.11
CA VAL A 26 5.09 1.64 5.26
C VAL A 26 6.45 2.22 5.62
N GLU A 27 7.50 1.40 5.67
CA GLU A 27 8.87 1.84 5.91
C GLU A 27 9.34 2.87 4.87
N GLN A 28 9.14 2.58 3.58
CA GLN A 28 9.50 3.47 2.48
C GLN A 28 8.72 4.79 2.53
N PHE A 29 7.47 4.77 2.92
CA PHE A 29 6.66 5.97 3.12
C PHE A 29 7.22 6.84 4.23
N LEU A 30 7.52 6.26 5.39
CA LEU A 30 8.03 7.00 6.55
C LEU A 30 9.43 7.59 6.31
N THR A 31 10.30 6.87 5.60
CA THR A 31 11.68 7.29 5.38
C THR A 31 11.83 8.22 4.17
N SER A 32 11.29 7.84 3.02
CA SER A 32 11.53 8.51 1.75
C SER A 32 10.44 9.54 1.42
N SER A 33 9.17 9.12 1.46
CA SER A 33 8.06 9.98 1.02
C SER A 33 7.82 11.17 1.96
N SER A 34 7.97 10.96 3.27
CA SER A 34 7.78 12.03 4.26
C SER A 34 8.85 13.11 4.17
N LEU A 35 10.11 12.70 3.96
CA LEU A 35 11.22 13.65 3.82
C LEU A 35 11.08 14.47 2.53
N SER A 36 10.77 13.82 1.42
CA SER A 36 10.51 14.48 0.13
C SER A 36 9.36 15.47 0.22
N LEU A 37 8.29 15.13 0.96
CA LEU A 37 7.16 16.03 1.20
C LEU A 37 7.60 17.33 1.90
N LEU A 38 8.40 17.22 2.97
CA LEU A 38 8.87 18.40 3.72
C LEU A 38 9.65 19.37 2.82
N PHE A 39 10.58 18.85 2.03
CA PHE A 39 11.33 19.68 1.08
C PHE A 39 10.45 20.30 0.01
N SER A 40 9.49 19.54 -0.53
CA SER A 40 8.57 20.02 -1.55
C SER A 40 7.64 21.09 -1.02
N PHE A 41 7.14 20.92 0.20
CA PHE A 41 6.28 21.91 0.85
C PHE A 41 7.04 23.22 1.08
N PHE A 42 8.28 23.15 1.56
CA PHE A 42 9.13 24.33 1.73
C PHE A 42 9.40 25.03 0.41
N THR A 43 9.78 24.29 -0.62
CA THR A 43 10.02 24.82 -1.97
C THR A 43 8.76 25.45 -2.55
N PHE A 44 7.60 24.80 -2.42
CA PHE A 44 6.32 25.32 -2.87
C PHE A 44 5.97 26.64 -2.17
N LEU A 45 6.20 26.73 -0.86
CA LEU A 45 5.94 27.92 -0.08
C LEU A 45 6.83 29.09 -0.52
N VAL A 46 8.14 28.86 -0.63
CA VAL A 46 9.10 29.92 -1.02
C VAL A 46 8.79 30.43 -2.42
N PHE A 47 8.72 29.55 -3.41
CA PHE A 47 8.45 29.97 -4.79
C PHE A 47 7.02 30.51 -4.97
N GLY A 48 6.05 30.00 -4.22
CA GLY A 48 4.68 30.52 -4.20
C GLY A 48 4.60 31.95 -3.70
N ILE A 49 5.29 32.28 -2.59
CA ILE A 49 5.37 33.65 -2.06
C ILE A 49 6.06 34.56 -3.07
N VAL A 50 7.17 34.13 -3.66
CA VAL A 50 7.89 34.91 -4.66
C VAL A 50 6.98 35.21 -5.86
N LEU A 51 6.24 34.22 -6.37
CA LEU A 51 5.30 34.39 -7.47
C LEU A 51 4.17 35.36 -7.12
N ALA A 52 3.63 35.28 -5.90
CA ALA A 52 2.57 36.17 -5.41
C ALA A 52 3.06 37.66 -5.34
N ILE A 53 4.31 37.88 -4.93
CA ILE A 53 4.91 39.22 -4.89
C ILE A 53 5.14 39.76 -6.30
N TYR A 54 5.57 38.93 -7.24
CA TYR A 54 5.83 39.34 -8.63
C TYR A 54 4.55 39.70 -9.37
N ASN A 55 3.51 38.86 -9.30
CA ASN A 55 2.24 39.09 -9.98
C ASN A 55 1.11 38.26 -9.37
N LEU A 56 0.27 38.93 -8.59
CA LEU A 56 -0.86 38.30 -7.91
C LEU A 56 -1.88 37.61 -8.85
N PRO A 57 -2.30 38.21 -9.98
CA PRO A 57 -3.15 37.54 -10.95
C PRO A 57 -2.60 36.22 -11.47
N ILE A 58 -1.32 36.17 -11.81
CA ILE A 58 -0.66 34.94 -12.28
C ILE A 58 -0.62 33.88 -11.17
N PHE A 59 -0.35 34.27 -9.93
CA PHE A 59 -0.38 33.38 -8.77
C PHE A 59 -1.78 32.78 -8.54
N VAL A 60 -2.86 33.57 -8.67
CA VAL A 60 -4.23 33.08 -8.55
C VAL A 60 -4.57 32.06 -9.64
N VAL A 61 -4.20 32.31 -10.89
CA VAL A 61 -4.38 31.35 -11.99
C VAL A 61 -3.61 30.06 -11.74
N PHE A 62 -2.37 30.18 -11.24
CA PHE A 62 -1.56 29.01 -10.85
C PHE A 62 -2.24 28.19 -9.75
N LEU A 63 -2.78 28.84 -8.70
CA LEU A 63 -3.48 28.15 -7.62
C LEU A 63 -4.76 27.44 -8.11
N ILE A 64 -5.57 28.12 -8.92
CA ILE A 64 -6.79 27.52 -9.49
C ILE A 64 -6.45 26.33 -10.36
N GLY A 65 -5.46 26.45 -11.25
CA GLY A 65 -5.03 25.35 -12.10
C GLY A 65 -4.46 24.16 -11.29
N THR A 66 -3.71 24.43 -10.23
CA THR A 66 -3.20 23.39 -9.34
C THR A 66 -4.33 22.73 -8.54
N ALA A 67 -5.34 23.48 -8.09
CA ALA A 67 -6.53 22.93 -7.43
C ALA A 67 -7.35 22.05 -8.38
N LEU A 68 -7.53 22.44 -9.64
CA LEU A 68 -8.18 21.62 -10.67
C LEU A 68 -7.40 20.33 -10.94
N TYR A 69 -6.07 20.43 -11.04
CA TYR A 69 -5.18 19.27 -11.20
C TYR A 69 -5.31 18.29 -10.02
N ALA A 70 -5.25 18.79 -8.78
CA ALA A 70 -5.44 17.98 -7.58
C ALA A 70 -6.84 17.35 -7.52
N GLY A 71 -7.88 18.12 -7.84
CA GLY A 71 -9.27 17.65 -7.91
C GLY A 71 -9.45 16.53 -8.93
N TRP A 72 -8.84 16.64 -10.12
CA TRP A 72 -8.83 15.60 -11.13
C TRP A 72 -8.27 14.28 -10.56
N ILE A 73 -7.15 14.34 -9.87
CA ILE A 73 -6.51 13.17 -9.28
C ILE A 73 -7.38 12.53 -8.20
N ILE A 74 -7.97 13.33 -7.31
CA ILE A 74 -8.82 12.86 -6.21
C ILE A 74 -10.01 12.05 -6.73
N LEU A 75 -10.58 12.41 -7.89
CA LEU A 75 -11.69 11.67 -8.52
C LEU A 75 -11.33 10.21 -8.83
N PHE A 76 -10.08 9.93 -9.14
CA PHE A 76 -9.61 8.57 -9.47
C PHE A 76 -9.21 7.73 -8.25
N LEU A 77 -8.95 8.34 -7.08
CA LEU A 77 -8.47 7.63 -5.89
C LEU A 77 -9.38 6.48 -5.47
N LYS A 78 -10.70 6.69 -5.51
CA LYS A 78 -11.66 5.63 -5.13
C LYS A 78 -11.57 4.40 -6.03
N LYS A 79 -11.46 4.60 -7.35
CA LYS A 79 -11.36 3.51 -8.32
C LYS A 79 -10.00 2.82 -8.24
N ARG A 80 -8.93 3.59 -8.01
CA ARG A 80 -7.59 3.07 -7.77
C ARG A 80 -7.57 2.14 -6.54
N ARG A 81 -8.16 2.57 -5.42
CA ARG A 81 -8.27 1.76 -4.20
C ARG A 81 -8.95 0.41 -4.46
N GLN A 82 -10.05 0.39 -5.24
CA GLN A 82 -10.74 -0.85 -5.59
C GLN A 82 -9.88 -1.79 -6.43
N LEU A 83 -9.09 -1.25 -7.37
CA LEU A 83 -8.18 -2.03 -8.19
C LEU A 83 -7.00 -2.57 -7.38
N ASP A 84 -6.50 -1.81 -6.41
CA ASP A 84 -5.41 -2.24 -5.53
C ASP A 84 -5.83 -3.43 -4.66
N TYR A 85 -7.05 -3.44 -4.13
CA TYR A 85 -7.59 -4.62 -3.42
C TYR A 85 -7.69 -5.86 -4.32
N LYS A 86 -8.17 -5.70 -5.57
CA LYS A 86 -8.21 -6.80 -6.53
C LYS A 86 -6.81 -7.30 -6.89
N TYR A 87 -5.88 -6.37 -7.09
CA TYR A 87 -4.49 -6.71 -7.35
C TYR A 87 -3.88 -7.51 -6.20
N PHE A 88 -4.12 -7.08 -4.96
CA PHE A 88 -3.64 -7.79 -3.76
C PHE A 88 -4.16 -9.24 -3.72
N GLU A 89 -5.44 -9.44 -3.95
CA GLU A 89 -6.05 -10.77 -3.98
C GLU A 89 -5.41 -11.67 -5.05
N GLN A 90 -5.27 -11.17 -6.28
CA GLN A 90 -4.68 -11.94 -7.37
C GLN A 90 -3.17 -12.15 -7.19
N ALA A 91 -2.45 -11.19 -6.64
CA ALA A 91 -1.04 -11.32 -6.32
C ALA A 91 -0.81 -12.37 -5.23
N GLY A 92 -1.61 -12.38 -4.18
CA GLY A 92 -1.58 -13.42 -3.14
C GLY A 92 -1.84 -14.81 -3.72
N ARG A 93 -2.85 -14.95 -4.58
CA ARG A 93 -3.14 -16.21 -5.28
C ARG A 93 -1.96 -16.67 -6.15
N ASN A 94 -1.35 -15.74 -6.87
CA ASN A 94 -0.16 -16.03 -7.69
C ASN A 94 1.03 -16.49 -6.83
N HIS A 95 1.30 -15.83 -5.72
CA HIS A 95 2.34 -16.24 -4.78
C HIS A 95 2.09 -17.65 -4.23
N ASN A 96 0.85 -17.97 -3.86
CA ASN A 96 0.47 -19.29 -3.36
C ASN A 96 0.72 -20.38 -4.39
N VAL A 97 0.24 -20.20 -5.63
CA VAL A 97 0.44 -21.18 -6.71
C VAL A 97 1.92 -21.34 -7.04
N THR A 98 2.66 -20.23 -7.11
CA THR A 98 4.11 -20.27 -7.36
C THR A 98 4.86 -21.03 -6.27
N TYR A 99 4.50 -20.78 -5.00
CA TYR A 99 5.10 -21.50 -3.86
C TYR A 99 4.80 -22.99 -3.92
N GLN A 100 3.54 -23.37 -4.20
CA GLN A 100 3.14 -24.78 -4.35
C GLN A 100 3.86 -25.47 -5.52
N LEU A 101 4.05 -24.78 -6.66
CA LEU A 101 4.80 -25.32 -7.80
C LEU A 101 6.25 -25.58 -7.46
N ILE A 102 6.91 -24.63 -6.79
CA ILE A 102 8.33 -24.77 -6.41
C ILE A 102 8.49 -25.84 -5.33
N GLY A 103 7.68 -25.80 -4.28
CA GLY A 103 7.76 -26.73 -3.17
C GLY A 103 7.37 -28.18 -3.54
N GLY A 104 6.38 -28.32 -4.44
CA GLY A 104 5.91 -29.62 -4.91
C GLY A 104 6.54 -30.10 -6.22
N MET A 105 7.62 -29.46 -6.70
CA MET A 105 8.20 -29.77 -8.01
C MET A 105 8.65 -31.23 -8.15
N GLN A 106 9.16 -31.81 -7.10
CA GLN A 106 9.58 -33.22 -7.10
C GLN A 106 8.38 -34.16 -7.33
N GLU A 107 7.27 -33.91 -6.66
CA GLU A 107 6.04 -34.69 -6.80
C GLU A 107 5.38 -34.51 -8.16
N ILE A 108 5.36 -33.26 -8.67
CA ILE A 108 4.87 -32.92 -10.00
C ILE A 108 5.64 -33.72 -11.07
N LYS A 109 6.96 -33.77 -10.93
CA LYS A 109 7.83 -34.55 -11.83
C LYS A 109 7.59 -36.06 -11.74
N LEU A 110 7.44 -36.60 -10.54
CA LEU A 110 7.18 -38.02 -10.33
C LEU A 110 5.83 -38.45 -10.89
N GLN A 111 4.81 -37.56 -10.81
CA GLN A 111 3.46 -37.84 -11.31
C GLN A 111 3.28 -37.51 -12.81
N GLY A 112 4.26 -36.86 -13.46
CA GLY A 112 4.16 -36.44 -14.86
C GLY A 112 3.02 -35.45 -15.14
N CYS A 113 2.66 -34.60 -14.14
CA CYS A 113 1.51 -33.71 -14.24
C CYS A 113 1.91 -32.22 -14.49
N GLU A 114 3.11 -31.99 -15.04
CA GLU A 114 3.67 -30.65 -15.27
C GLU A 114 2.75 -29.78 -16.13
N GLN A 115 2.19 -30.36 -17.18
CA GLN A 115 1.33 -29.62 -18.12
C GLN A 115 0.05 -29.10 -17.45
N ARG A 116 -0.60 -29.92 -16.63
CA ARG A 116 -1.78 -29.52 -15.88
C ARG A 116 -1.48 -28.40 -14.89
N LYS A 117 -0.36 -28.55 -14.15
CA LYS A 117 0.08 -27.54 -13.17
C LYS A 117 0.52 -26.24 -13.82
N ARG A 118 1.09 -26.29 -15.01
CA ARG A 118 1.41 -25.14 -15.82
C ARG A 118 0.14 -24.37 -16.23
N TRP A 119 -0.91 -25.06 -16.67
CA TRP A 119 -2.17 -24.42 -17.06
C TRP A 119 -2.86 -23.77 -15.86
N GLU A 120 -2.87 -24.43 -14.69
CA GLU A 120 -3.37 -23.81 -13.46
C GLU A 120 -2.65 -22.49 -13.12
N TRP A 121 -1.35 -22.47 -13.30
CA TRP A 121 -0.56 -21.25 -13.09
C TRP A 121 -0.81 -20.19 -14.18
N GLU A 122 -0.93 -20.58 -15.44
CA GLU A 122 -1.24 -19.69 -16.56
C GLU A 122 -2.58 -18.99 -16.38
N ASP A 123 -3.62 -19.67 -15.87
CA ASP A 123 -4.92 -19.07 -15.55
C ASP A 123 -4.79 -17.98 -14.48
N VAL A 124 -4.03 -18.25 -13.42
CA VAL A 124 -3.79 -17.27 -12.36
C VAL A 124 -2.99 -16.05 -12.89
N GLN A 125 -2.00 -16.29 -13.76
CA GLN A 125 -1.26 -15.22 -14.42
C GLN A 125 -2.16 -14.38 -15.34
N ALA A 126 -3.08 -15.02 -16.08
CA ALA A 126 -4.01 -14.32 -16.94
C ALA A 126 -4.96 -13.41 -16.14
N ASP A 127 -5.43 -13.83 -14.96
CA ASP A 127 -6.29 -13.02 -14.10
C ASP A 127 -5.50 -11.85 -13.48
N LEU A 128 -4.28 -12.07 -13.01
CA LEU A 128 -3.40 -11.01 -12.53
C LEU A 128 -3.11 -9.98 -13.64
N PHE A 129 -2.84 -10.46 -14.86
CA PHE A 129 -2.60 -9.60 -16.01
C PHE A 129 -3.81 -8.72 -16.36
N LYS A 130 -5.05 -9.26 -16.30
CA LYS A 130 -6.27 -8.47 -16.51
C LYS A 130 -6.39 -7.32 -15.50
N VAL A 131 -6.10 -7.58 -14.22
CA VAL A 131 -6.13 -6.54 -13.19
C VAL A 131 -5.05 -5.49 -13.45
N ASN A 132 -3.84 -5.92 -13.84
CA ASN A 132 -2.75 -5.02 -14.20
C ASN A 132 -3.11 -4.12 -15.38
N LEU A 133 -3.76 -4.67 -16.42
CA LEU A 133 -4.24 -3.90 -17.57
C LEU A 133 -5.32 -2.87 -17.16
N GLN A 134 -6.22 -3.23 -16.26
CA GLN A 134 -7.23 -2.29 -15.75
C GLN A 134 -6.58 -1.17 -14.96
N SER A 135 -5.58 -1.48 -14.14
CA SER A 135 -4.82 -0.50 -13.38
C SER A 135 -4.02 0.44 -14.30
N LEU A 136 -3.33 -0.13 -15.29
CA LEU A 136 -2.59 0.63 -16.30
C LEU A 136 -3.50 1.58 -17.09
N ASN A 137 -4.64 1.10 -17.56
CA ASN A 137 -5.61 1.93 -18.30
C ASN A 137 -6.11 3.09 -17.43
N LEU A 138 -6.45 2.84 -16.17
CA LEU A 138 -6.85 3.89 -15.23
C LEU A 138 -5.74 4.93 -15.05
N GLN A 139 -4.50 4.47 -14.86
CA GLN A 139 -3.32 5.32 -14.70
C GLN A 139 -3.08 6.18 -15.95
N GLN A 140 -3.18 5.60 -17.16
CA GLN A 140 -2.98 6.32 -18.42
C GLN A 140 -4.04 7.40 -18.63
N ILE A 141 -5.33 7.11 -18.39
CA ILE A 141 -6.40 8.10 -18.50
C ILE A 141 -6.18 9.24 -17.51
N GLN A 142 -5.85 8.91 -16.27
CA GLN A 142 -5.57 9.89 -15.23
C GLN A 142 -4.37 10.77 -15.59
N GLN A 143 -3.28 10.18 -16.08
CA GLN A 143 -2.07 10.89 -16.46
C GLN A 143 -2.28 11.79 -17.66
N ALA A 144 -3.01 11.33 -18.69
CA ALA A 144 -3.35 12.15 -19.85
C ALA A 144 -4.14 13.40 -19.47
N GLY A 145 -5.17 13.24 -18.62
CA GLY A 145 -5.93 14.38 -18.10
C GLY A 145 -5.10 15.32 -17.23
N SER A 146 -4.23 14.77 -16.39
CA SER A 146 -3.30 15.53 -15.54
C SER A 146 -2.33 16.38 -16.36
N ILE A 147 -1.72 15.80 -17.39
CA ILE A 147 -0.81 16.51 -18.30
C ILE A 147 -1.59 17.62 -19.03
N THR A 148 -2.78 17.31 -19.55
CA THR A 148 -3.61 18.30 -20.27
C THR A 148 -3.94 19.50 -19.37
N ILE A 149 -4.39 19.27 -18.14
CA ILE A 149 -4.72 20.35 -17.19
C ILE A 149 -3.47 21.19 -16.88
N ASN A 150 -2.32 20.54 -16.65
CA ASN A 150 -1.09 21.23 -16.35
C ASN A 150 -0.58 22.08 -17.50
N GLU A 151 -0.62 21.56 -18.75
CA GLU A 151 -0.20 22.28 -19.93
C GLU A 151 -1.14 23.46 -20.25
N VAL A 152 -2.47 23.28 -20.14
CA VAL A 152 -3.43 24.37 -20.30
C VAL A 152 -3.16 25.48 -19.27
N LYS A 153 -2.92 25.13 -18.02
CA LYS A 153 -2.52 26.08 -16.98
C LYS A 153 -1.25 26.85 -17.38
N ASN A 154 -0.21 26.17 -17.83
CA ASN A 154 1.06 26.78 -18.21
C ASN A 154 0.90 27.73 -19.41
N ILE A 155 0.10 27.33 -20.42
CA ILE A 155 -0.21 28.18 -21.58
C ILE A 155 -0.98 29.44 -21.15
N LEU A 156 -2.01 29.30 -20.30
CA LEU A 156 -2.76 30.45 -19.79
C LEU A 156 -1.87 31.44 -19.04
N ILE A 157 -0.99 30.95 -18.20
CA ILE A 157 -0.04 31.79 -17.45
C ILE A 157 0.92 32.50 -18.41
N THR A 158 1.43 31.78 -19.41
CA THR A 158 2.34 32.36 -20.43
C THR A 158 1.64 33.50 -21.21
N VAL A 159 0.39 33.29 -21.63
CA VAL A 159 -0.42 34.29 -22.33
C VAL A 159 -0.65 35.51 -21.44
N LEU A 160 -1.01 35.31 -20.17
CA LEU A 160 -1.22 36.42 -19.24
C LEU A 160 0.07 37.20 -18.99
N ALA A 161 1.22 36.50 -18.80
CA ALA A 161 2.52 37.15 -18.62
C ALA A 161 2.92 37.97 -19.87
N ALA A 162 2.75 37.39 -21.08
CA ALA A 162 3.02 38.09 -22.34
C ALA A 162 2.13 39.34 -22.53
N THR A 163 0.84 39.20 -22.20
CA THR A 163 -0.11 40.33 -22.28
C THR A 163 0.28 41.42 -21.28
N ALA A 164 0.71 41.09 -20.07
CA ALA A 164 1.20 42.05 -19.07
C ALA A 164 2.45 42.79 -19.55
N VAL A 165 3.36 42.12 -20.27
CA VAL A 165 4.53 42.77 -20.90
C VAL A 165 4.14 43.73 -21.98
N ILE A 166 3.21 43.36 -22.88
CA ILE A 166 2.72 44.23 -23.96
C ILE A 166 2.06 45.51 -23.40
N HIS A 167 1.33 45.40 -22.30
CA HIS A 167 0.71 46.54 -21.64
C HIS A 167 1.66 47.37 -20.75
N GLY A 168 2.95 46.99 -20.67
CA GLY A 168 3.95 47.71 -19.90
C GLY A 168 3.88 47.48 -18.37
N ASN A 169 3.00 46.58 -17.91
CA ASN A 169 2.84 46.25 -16.50
C ASN A 169 3.92 45.30 -15.97
N MET A 170 4.67 44.69 -16.88
CA MET A 170 5.74 43.74 -16.56
C MET A 170 6.89 43.87 -17.54
N THR A 171 8.13 43.71 -17.07
CA THR A 171 9.33 43.65 -17.94
C THR A 171 9.49 42.27 -18.55
N LEU A 172 10.21 42.18 -19.68
CA LEU A 172 10.55 40.88 -20.29
C LEU A 172 11.33 39.98 -19.29
N GLY A 173 12.22 40.55 -18.51
CA GLY A 173 12.97 39.84 -17.48
C GLY A 173 12.08 39.24 -16.38
N MET A 174 11.03 39.98 -15.97
CA MET A 174 10.04 39.46 -15.02
C MET A 174 9.20 38.32 -15.61
N MET A 175 8.83 38.38 -16.89
CA MET A 175 8.16 37.27 -17.56
C MET A 175 9.00 36.00 -17.57
N LEU A 176 10.28 36.10 -17.90
CA LEU A 176 11.21 34.97 -17.88
C LEU A 176 11.39 34.40 -16.45
N ALA A 177 11.46 35.28 -15.44
CA ALA A 177 11.52 34.87 -14.04
C ALA A 177 10.25 34.12 -13.61
N VAL A 178 9.07 34.60 -13.99
CA VAL A 178 7.79 33.94 -13.73
C VAL A 178 7.77 32.54 -14.38
N GLN A 179 8.19 32.42 -15.64
CA GLN A 179 8.28 31.13 -16.32
C GLN A 179 9.21 30.15 -15.62
N TYR A 180 10.36 30.63 -15.18
CA TYR A 180 11.31 29.83 -14.39
C TYR A 180 10.67 29.35 -13.06
N ILE A 181 10.04 30.25 -12.32
CA ILE A 181 9.39 29.94 -11.04
C ILE A 181 8.29 28.89 -11.22
N ILE A 182 7.46 29.01 -12.28
CA ILE A 182 6.41 28.04 -12.57
C ILE A 182 7.00 26.67 -12.89
N GLY A 183 8.10 26.63 -13.67
CA GLY A 183 8.85 25.39 -13.91
C GLY A 183 9.32 24.74 -12.60
N GLN A 184 9.84 25.55 -11.65
CA GLN A 184 10.26 25.05 -10.33
C GLN A 184 9.12 24.61 -9.43
N LEU A 185 7.92 25.19 -9.58
CA LEU A 185 6.73 24.82 -8.80
C LEU A 185 6.05 23.53 -9.28
N ASN A 186 6.27 23.09 -10.52
CA ASN A 186 5.64 21.87 -11.04
C ASN A 186 6.12 20.62 -10.26
N SER A 187 7.42 20.49 -9.98
CA SER A 187 7.96 19.35 -9.25
C SER A 187 7.42 19.22 -7.81
N PRO A 188 7.39 20.28 -6.97
CA PRO A 188 6.72 20.24 -5.68
C PRO A 188 5.25 19.83 -5.74
N VAL A 189 4.50 20.31 -6.73
CA VAL A 189 3.10 19.94 -6.90
C VAL A 189 2.96 18.45 -7.22
N GLU A 190 3.79 17.92 -8.12
CA GLU A 190 3.81 16.48 -8.43
C GLU A 190 4.16 15.63 -7.21
N GLN A 191 5.14 16.08 -6.39
CA GLN A 191 5.53 15.38 -5.17
C GLN A 191 4.44 15.39 -4.10
N LEU A 192 3.69 16.49 -3.94
CA LEU A 192 2.52 16.56 -3.07
C LEU A 192 1.44 15.54 -3.50
N ILE A 193 1.24 15.40 -4.79
CA ILE A 193 0.29 14.44 -5.35
C ILE A 193 0.78 13.00 -5.18
N GLN A 194 2.07 12.76 -5.43
CA GLN A 194 2.66 11.45 -5.19
C GLN A 194 2.56 11.05 -3.71
N PHE A 195 2.66 12.03 -2.81
CA PHE A 195 2.42 11.78 -1.38
C PHE A 195 0.98 11.33 -1.11
N ILE A 196 -0.03 11.91 -1.77
CA ILE A 196 -1.43 11.48 -1.64
C ILE A 196 -1.60 10.01 -2.07
N TYR A 197 -0.93 9.59 -3.15
CA TYR A 197 -0.92 8.18 -3.58
C TYR A 197 -0.25 7.28 -2.56
N SER A 198 0.94 7.66 -2.12
CA SER A 198 1.68 6.89 -1.11
C SER A 198 0.93 6.78 0.20
N TRP A 199 0.23 7.84 0.62
CA TRP A 199 -0.65 7.81 1.79
C TRP A 199 -1.80 6.81 1.62
N GLN A 200 -2.45 6.78 0.44
CA GLN A 200 -3.50 5.82 0.15
C GLN A 200 -2.98 4.38 0.20
N ASP A 201 -1.83 4.12 -0.44
CA ASP A 201 -1.22 2.79 -0.49
C ASP A 201 -0.82 2.31 0.91
N VAL A 202 -0.23 3.20 1.73
CA VAL A 202 0.12 2.91 3.14
C VAL A 202 -1.10 2.71 4.01
N SER A 203 -2.17 3.51 3.83
CA SER A 203 -3.42 3.32 4.58
C SER A 203 -4.01 1.94 4.33
N ILE A 204 -4.01 1.47 3.07
CA ILE A 204 -4.47 0.13 2.71
C ILE A 204 -3.55 -0.94 3.34
N SER A 205 -2.24 -0.74 3.30
CA SER A 205 -1.27 -1.68 3.89
C SER A 205 -1.41 -1.75 5.42
N LEU A 206 -1.64 -0.61 6.09
CA LEU A 206 -1.88 -0.56 7.53
C LEU A 206 -3.19 -1.25 7.92
N ASP A 207 -4.27 -1.06 7.16
CA ASP A 207 -5.55 -1.75 7.38
C ASP A 207 -5.35 -3.27 7.36
N ARG A 208 -4.58 -3.79 6.39
CA ARG A 208 -4.25 -5.22 6.27
C ARG A 208 -3.32 -5.72 7.38
N MET A 209 -2.34 -4.93 7.78
CA MET A 209 -1.45 -5.28 8.89
C MET A 209 -2.18 -5.28 10.23
N ASN A 210 -3.13 -4.37 10.43
CA ASN A 210 -3.91 -4.29 11.66
C ASN A 210 -4.77 -5.54 11.89
N GLU A 211 -5.18 -6.24 10.84
CA GLU A 211 -5.86 -7.54 10.95
C GLU A 211 -5.03 -8.55 11.76
N ILE A 212 -3.68 -8.53 11.62
CA ILE A 212 -2.79 -9.41 12.40
C ILE A 212 -2.68 -8.94 13.86
N HIS A 213 -2.62 -7.63 14.08
CA HIS A 213 -2.45 -7.07 15.42
C HIS A 213 -3.71 -7.19 16.28
N THR A 214 -4.88 -7.36 15.67
CA THR A 214 -6.15 -7.58 16.37
C THR A 214 -6.36 -9.04 16.78
N GLU A 215 -5.56 -9.98 16.24
CA GLU A 215 -5.61 -11.38 16.67
C GLU A 215 -5.06 -11.55 18.08
N THR A 216 -5.74 -12.39 18.86
CA THR A 216 -5.35 -12.69 20.26
C THR A 216 -4.08 -13.54 20.27
N ASN A 217 -3.12 -13.18 21.11
CA ASN A 217 -1.94 -14.01 21.32
C ASN A 217 -2.33 -15.38 21.91
N GLU A 218 -1.69 -16.45 21.42
CA GLU A 218 -1.91 -17.81 21.92
C GLU A 218 -1.47 -17.94 23.37
N GLU A 219 -0.35 -17.32 23.72
CA GLU A 219 0.19 -17.33 25.07
C GLU A 219 -0.30 -16.16 25.90
N ASN A 220 -1.00 -16.45 26.98
CA ASN A 220 -1.31 -15.47 28.01
C ASN A 220 -0.11 -15.37 28.95
N THR A 221 0.79 -14.43 28.72
CA THR A 221 2.08 -14.24 29.42
C THR A 221 1.89 -14.15 30.97
N ASP A 222 0.73 -13.72 31.41
CA ASP A 222 0.41 -13.58 32.84
C ASP A 222 0.15 -14.95 33.53
N ARG A 223 -0.26 -15.97 32.77
CA ARG A 223 -0.44 -17.33 33.32
C ARG A 223 0.87 -18.10 33.46
N ILE A 224 1.83 -17.89 32.60
CA ILE A 224 3.12 -18.60 32.59
C ILE A 224 4.02 -18.07 33.72
N ARG A 225 3.92 -16.78 34.07
CA ARG A 225 4.78 -16.14 35.05
C ARG A 225 4.49 -16.56 36.50
N ASN A 226 3.26 -17.02 36.77
CA ASN A 226 2.83 -17.36 38.14
C ASN A 226 3.07 -18.83 38.55
N ASN A 227 3.53 -19.69 37.63
CA ASN A 227 3.71 -21.12 37.91
C ASN A 227 5.16 -21.58 38.00
N TYR A 228 6.15 -20.70 37.81
CA TYR A 228 7.56 -21.00 38.04
C TYR A 228 8.07 -20.35 39.33
N THR A 229 7.40 -20.56 40.43
CA THR A 229 8.07 -20.45 41.72
C THR A 229 8.69 -21.80 42.01
N ASP A 230 9.98 -21.81 41.72
CA ASP A 230 11.00 -22.69 42.16
C ASP A 230 10.75 -23.24 43.59
N GLU A 231 10.79 -24.55 43.74
CA GLU A 231 11.52 -25.23 44.82
C GLU A 231 11.19 -26.72 44.80
N THR A 232 12.24 -27.47 44.73
CA THR A 232 12.35 -28.94 44.90
C THR A 232 12.23 -29.81 43.67
N ARG A 233 13.40 -30.35 43.29
CA ARG A 233 13.62 -31.43 42.33
C ARG A 233 13.06 -32.76 42.85
N GLU A 234 11.77 -32.86 43.03
CA GLU A 234 11.05 -34.12 43.15
C GLU A 234 10.19 -34.28 41.89
N GLY A 235 10.22 -35.43 41.28
CA GLY A 235 9.68 -35.73 39.96
C GLY A 235 8.32 -35.09 39.71
N HIS A 236 8.26 -34.20 38.70
CA HIS A 236 7.02 -33.58 38.32
C HIS A 236 6.13 -34.58 37.59
N THR A 237 4.98 -34.91 38.19
CA THR A 237 3.94 -35.73 37.57
C THR A 237 3.01 -34.85 36.75
N LEU A 238 2.91 -35.10 35.46
CA LEU A 238 1.91 -34.45 34.61
C LEU A 238 0.62 -35.26 34.67
N THR A 239 -0.42 -34.67 35.27
CA THR A 239 -1.75 -35.29 35.31
C THR A 239 -2.73 -34.49 34.48
N ILE A 240 -3.31 -35.12 33.46
CA ILE A 240 -4.36 -34.59 32.63
C ILE A 240 -5.66 -35.26 33.07
N LYS A 241 -6.69 -34.48 33.37
CA LYS A 241 -8.03 -34.98 33.76
C LYS A 241 -9.09 -34.36 32.89
N ASP A 242 -9.95 -35.15 32.29
CA ASP A 242 -11.13 -34.76 31.54
C ASP A 242 -10.81 -33.72 30.43
N LEU A 243 -9.66 -33.88 29.74
CA LEU A 243 -9.24 -32.97 28.70
C LEU A 243 -10.07 -33.20 27.44
N SER A 244 -10.85 -32.18 27.06
CA SER A 244 -11.53 -32.12 25.77
C SER A 244 -11.03 -30.91 25.01
N PHE A 245 -10.78 -31.09 23.73
CA PHE A 245 -10.25 -30.02 22.85
C PHE A 245 -10.94 -29.98 21.50
N LYS A 246 -11.23 -28.75 21.04
CA LYS A 246 -11.70 -28.46 19.67
C LYS A 246 -11.08 -27.15 19.17
N TYR A 247 -10.77 -27.11 17.87
CA TYR A 247 -10.22 -25.93 17.23
C TYR A 247 -11.23 -24.79 17.06
N ASP A 248 -12.52 -25.16 16.86
CA ASP A 248 -13.58 -24.19 16.70
C ASP A 248 -14.62 -24.33 17.81
N ARG A 249 -14.92 -23.21 18.48
CA ARG A 249 -15.91 -23.13 19.56
C ARG A 249 -17.32 -23.59 19.13
N TYR A 250 -17.61 -23.48 17.83
CA TYR A 250 -18.90 -23.84 17.24
C TYR A 250 -18.92 -25.24 16.60
N SER A 251 -17.77 -25.97 16.60
CA SER A 251 -17.73 -27.34 16.12
C SER A 251 -18.57 -28.25 17.01
N GLN A 252 -19.41 -29.08 16.38
CA GLN A 252 -20.23 -30.07 17.10
C GLN A 252 -19.45 -31.28 17.59
N THR A 253 -18.24 -31.52 17.06
CA THR A 253 -17.40 -32.66 17.40
C THR A 253 -16.10 -32.21 18.05
N ASP A 254 -15.78 -32.79 19.21
CA ASP A 254 -14.49 -32.61 19.85
C ASP A 254 -13.45 -33.48 19.13
N ILE A 255 -12.25 -32.93 18.91
CA ILE A 255 -11.12 -33.65 18.31
C ILE A 255 -10.45 -34.56 19.35
N LEU A 256 -10.39 -34.06 20.57
CA LEU A 256 -10.02 -34.84 21.75
C LEU A 256 -11.19 -34.75 22.71
N SER A 257 -11.65 -35.89 23.23
CA SER A 257 -12.70 -35.96 24.22
C SER A 257 -12.30 -36.86 25.37
N ASP A 258 -12.45 -36.35 26.56
CA ASP A 258 -12.36 -37.11 27.83
C ASP A 258 -11.02 -37.82 28.04
N ILE A 259 -9.91 -37.15 27.68
CA ILE A 259 -8.56 -37.68 27.83
C ILE A 259 -8.11 -37.59 29.30
N ASN A 260 -7.81 -38.75 29.88
CA ASN A 260 -7.27 -38.88 31.22
C ASN A 260 -5.89 -39.55 31.14
N LEU A 261 -4.81 -38.83 31.50
CA LEU A 261 -3.43 -39.29 31.41
C LEU A 261 -2.63 -38.81 32.62
N SER A 262 -1.83 -39.70 33.19
CA SER A 262 -0.86 -39.36 34.23
C SER A 262 0.51 -39.88 33.81
N ILE A 263 1.49 -38.98 33.75
CA ILE A 263 2.88 -39.31 33.39
C ILE A 263 3.80 -38.85 34.50
#